data_62c2b7cf83cdc7e273420aa52b7a719d
#
_entry.id   62c2b7cf83cdc7e273420aa52b7a719d
#
_cell.length_a   1.000
_cell.length_b   1.000
_cell.length_c   1.000
_cell.angle_alpha   90.00
_cell.angle_beta   90.00
_cell.angle_gamma   90.00
#
_symmetry.space_group_name_H-M   'P 1'
#
loop_
_entity.id
_entity.type
_entity.pdbx_description
1 polymer ?
#
loop_
_entity_poly.entity_id
_entity_poly.type
_entity_poly.pdbx_seq_one_letter_code
_entity_poly.pdbx_strand_id
1 'polypeptide(L)'
;MVKKLEVKIYCKDARDMSELKNNSVQLVITSPPYFDLKNYNEKDNHNNQLGSPKNYENYINGLNAVWKECIRALSPDGKICINIMPIFLSGHETKFQRRVTKTAIHDIEKFMESTGEMYLHSLYIWDKRKIVRFSSFGSYPYPTNIFSTFPFEWIIVFAKKGKRYPVDKKIKGMSKITTKEWQDWAINNIWEMQPAKAKSVGHPAPFPDELPYRLIKLYSFVGDTVLDPFLGSGTTAIVAQKLGRNTVGYEINPDFVKLSKKRTSQQNLKTSD
;
A
#
# COMPACT_ATOMS: atom_id res chain seq x y z
N MET A 1 -18.93 -22.90 -13.13
CA MET A 1 -18.58 -22.92 -11.70
C MET A 1 -17.72 -21.71 -11.39
N VAL A 2 -18.07 -20.87 -10.43
CA VAL A 2 -17.20 -19.79 -9.95
C VAL A 2 -16.05 -20.46 -9.17
N LYS A 3 -14.82 -20.30 -9.66
CA LYS A 3 -13.64 -20.86 -8.99
C LYS A 3 -13.56 -20.25 -7.58
N LYS A 4 -13.43 -21.08 -6.54
CA LYS A 4 -13.29 -20.62 -5.15
C LYS A 4 -12.10 -19.68 -5.06
N LEU A 5 -12.30 -18.49 -4.50
CA LEU A 5 -11.24 -17.51 -4.31
C LEU A 5 -10.19 -18.04 -3.32
N GLU A 6 -8.94 -17.82 -3.63
CA GLU A 6 -7.82 -18.21 -2.80
C GLU A 6 -7.37 -17.01 -1.95
N VAL A 7 -7.20 -17.22 -0.65
CA VAL A 7 -6.66 -16.25 0.31
C VAL A 7 -5.51 -16.88 1.05
N LYS A 8 -4.31 -16.36 0.84
CA LYS A 8 -3.09 -16.80 1.52
C LYS A 8 -2.54 -15.66 2.37
N ILE A 9 -2.33 -15.92 3.65
CA ILE A 9 -1.75 -14.94 4.59
C ILE A 9 -0.58 -15.61 5.31
N TYR A 10 0.61 -15.05 5.09
CA TYR A 10 1.86 -15.53 5.65
C TYR A 10 2.29 -14.65 6.84
N CYS A 11 2.65 -15.31 7.97
CA CYS A 11 3.31 -14.64 9.09
C CYS A 11 4.81 -14.61 8.81
N LYS A 12 5.25 -13.65 8.00
CA LYS A 12 6.62 -13.63 7.48
C LYS A 12 7.03 -12.22 7.04
N ASP A 13 8.32 -11.98 7.05
CA ASP A 13 8.91 -10.75 6.50
C ASP A 13 8.80 -10.74 4.98
N ALA A 14 8.25 -9.67 4.43
CA ALA A 14 8.04 -9.50 3.00
C ALA A 14 9.33 -9.28 2.18
N ARG A 15 10.48 -9.16 2.83
CA ARG A 15 11.79 -9.18 2.16
C ARG A 15 12.16 -10.56 1.60
N ASP A 16 11.41 -11.60 1.98
CA ASP A 16 11.48 -12.94 1.42
C ASP A 16 10.06 -13.45 1.12
N MET A 17 9.69 -13.50 -0.16
CA MET A 17 8.42 -14.03 -0.67
C MET A 17 8.65 -15.29 -1.50
N SER A 18 9.51 -16.20 -1.02
CA SER A 18 9.88 -17.44 -1.73
C SER A 18 8.68 -18.37 -2.02
N GLU A 19 7.56 -18.21 -1.30
CA GLU A 19 6.31 -18.92 -1.57
C GLU A 19 5.62 -18.48 -2.86
N LEU A 20 5.95 -17.28 -3.38
CA LEU A 20 5.41 -16.76 -4.61
C LEU A 20 6.29 -17.12 -5.80
N LYS A 21 5.66 -17.69 -6.82
CA LYS A 21 6.30 -17.91 -8.12
C LYS A 21 6.51 -16.57 -8.85
N ASN A 22 7.52 -16.52 -9.71
CA ASN A 22 7.72 -15.38 -10.60
C ASN A 22 6.46 -15.16 -11.45
N ASN A 23 6.13 -13.90 -11.71
CA ASN A 23 5.02 -13.50 -12.58
C ASN A 23 3.63 -14.08 -12.20
N SER A 24 3.39 -14.35 -10.91
CA SER A 24 2.15 -14.96 -10.40
C SER A 24 1.13 -13.97 -9.84
N VAL A 25 1.50 -12.71 -9.68
CA VAL A 25 0.68 -11.63 -9.12
C VAL A 25 0.39 -10.59 -10.20
N GLN A 26 -0.82 -10.05 -10.25
CA GLN A 26 -1.20 -9.05 -11.24
C GLN A 26 -1.26 -7.63 -10.68
N LEU A 27 -1.46 -7.51 -9.37
CA LEU A 27 -1.58 -6.22 -8.71
C LEU A 27 -0.97 -6.28 -7.31
N VAL A 28 -0.13 -5.32 -6.97
CA VAL A 28 0.34 -5.07 -5.60
C VAL A 28 -0.31 -3.79 -5.10
N ILE A 29 -0.91 -3.81 -3.91
CA ILE A 29 -1.46 -2.62 -3.24
C ILE A 29 -0.95 -2.62 -1.82
N THR A 30 -0.32 -1.54 -1.40
CA THR A 30 0.24 -1.47 -0.06
C THR A 30 0.45 -0.05 0.45
N SER A 31 0.54 0.07 1.77
CA SER A 31 1.09 1.23 2.47
C SER A 31 2.21 0.72 3.38
N PRO A 32 3.47 0.99 3.06
CA PRO A 32 4.59 0.52 3.87
C PRO A 32 4.53 1.12 5.28
N PRO A 33 5.10 0.45 6.30
CA PRO A 33 5.20 1.04 7.62
C PRO A 33 5.98 2.35 7.53
N TYR A 34 5.44 3.43 8.11
CA TYR A 34 6.09 4.74 8.07
C TYR A 34 7.29 4.77 9.02
N PHE A 35 8.38 5.38 8.55
CA PHE A 35 9.59 5.59 9.33
C PHE A 35 9.28 6.31 10.64
N ASP A 36 9.56 5.68 11.77
CA ASP A 36 9.46 6.17 13.15
C ASP A 36 8.18 6.94 13.56
N LEU A 37 7.13 6.90 12.73
CA LEU A 37 5.88 7.61 13.00
C LEU A 37 4.96 6.88 13.97
N LYS A 38 5.13 5.57 14.17
CA LYS A 38 4.30 4.75 15.07
C LYS A 38 5.09 3.57 15.61
N ASN A 39 5.09 3.42 16.93
CA ASN A 39 5.48 2.17 17.56
C ASN A 39 4.43 1.10 17.21
N TYR A 40 4.77 0.23 16.27
CA TYR A 40 3.92 -0.90 15.89
C TYR A 40 3.94 -2.03 16.93
N ASN A 41 4.84 -1.96 17.95
CA ASN A 41 4.91 -2.87 19.08
C ASN A 41 5.47 -2.20 20.33
N GLU A 42 4.64 -1.99 21.35
CA GLU A 42 5.10 -1.67 22.70
C GLU A 42 5.57 -2.93 23.48
N LYS A 43 5.38 -4.15 22.96
CA LYS A 43 5.57 -5.40 23.72
C LYS A 43 6.58 -6.40 23.15
N ASP A 44 7.03 -6.25 21.91
CA ASP A 44 7.95 -7.23 21.31
C ASP A 44 9.21 -6.58 20.73
N ASN A 45 10.37 -7.01 21.24
CA ASN A 45 11.70 -6.67 20.76
C ASN A 45 11.98 -7.25 19.34
N HIS A 46 11.09 -7.04 18.39
CA HIS A 46 11.37 -7.39 16.99
C HIS A 46 12.24 -6.32 16.34
N ASN A 47 13.56 -6.41 16.60
CA ASN A 47 14.62 -5.54 16.05
C ASN A 47 14.69 -5.50 14.51
N ASN A 48 13.74 -6.11 13.79
CA ASN A 48 13.74 -6.27 12.34
C ASN A 48 12.57 -5.58 11.61
N GLN A 49 11.75 -4.80 12.31
CA GLN A 49 10.64 -4.10 11.68
C GLN A 49 11.12 -2.93 10.83
N LEU A 50 10.63 -2.88 9.58
CA LEU A 50 10.95 -1.78 8.65
C LEU A 50 10.48 -0.41 9.13
N GLY A 51 9.50 -0.34 10.04
CA GLY A 51 9.01 0.92 10.62
C GLY A 51 9.91 1.51 11.72
N SER A 52 10.92 0.76 12.23
CA SER A 52 11.84 1.22 13.30
C SER A 52 13.31 0.96 12.93
N PRO A 53 13.78 1.41 11.76
CA PRO A 53 15.17 1.24 11.34
C PRO A 53 16.08 2.25 12.06
N LYS A 54 17.39 1.97 12.11
CA LYS A 54 18.39 2.85 12.74
C LYS A 54 18.46 4.23 12.09
N ASN A 55 18.19 4.35 10.81
CA ASN A 55 18.21 5.61 10.06
C ASN A 55 17.37 5.49 8.77
N TYR A 56 17.15 6.62 8.11
CA TYR A 56 16.34 6.69 6.88
C TYR A 56 16.90 5.84 5.74
N GLU A 57 18.22 5.75 5.59
CA GLU A 57 18.86 4.95 4.53
C GLU A 57 18.56 3.45 4.71
N ASN A 58 18.66 2.94 5.94
CA ASN A 58 18.30 1.55 6.25
C ASN A 58 16.81 1.27 5.99
N TYR A 59 15.93 2.26 6.25
CA TYR A 59 14.52 2.16 5.92
C TYR A 59 14.30 1.99 4.41
N ILE A 60 14.89 2.85 3.60
CA ILE A 60 14.76 2.78 2.12
C ILE A 60 15.36 1.48 1.59
N ASN A 61 16.54 1.06 2.08
CA ASN A 61 17.16 -0.21 1.68
C ASN A 61 16.29 -1.42 2.03
N GLY A 62 15.65 -1.39 3.20
CA GLY A 62 14.69 -2.43 3.60
C GLY A 62 13.45 -2.47 2.70
N LEU A 63 12.89 -1.32 2.35
CA LEU A 63 11.80 -1.22 1.38
C LEU A 63 12.22 -1.73 0.00
N ASN A 64 13.41 -1.36 -0.47
CA ASN A 64 13.92 -1.81 -1.77
C ASN A 64 14.03 -3.34 -1.86
N ALA A 65 14.36 -4.02 -0.76
CA ALA A 65 14.36 -5.49 -0.71
C ALA A 65 12.93 -6.05 -0.91
N VAL A 66 11.91 -5.43 -0.31
CA VAL A 66 10.50 -5.82 -0.54
C VAL A 66 10.07 -5.54 -1.97
N TRP A 67 10.46 -4.38 -2.53
CA TRP A 67 10.12 -4.05 -3.92
C TRP A 67 10.74 -5.03 -4.91
N LYS A 68 11.95 -5.52 -4.68
CA LYS A 68 12.56 -6.58 -5.52
C LYS A 68 11.69 -7.83 -5.58
N GLU A 69 11.20 -8.29 -4.44
CA GLU A 69 10.30 -9.44 -4.36
C GLU A 69 8.95 -9.18 -5.03
N CYS A 70 8.37 -7.98 -4.82
CA CYS A 70 7.16 -7.56 -5.51
C CYS A 70 7.34 -7.57 -7.04
N ILE A 71 8.44 -7.00 -7.55
CA ILE A 71 8.74 -6.96 -9.00
C ILE A 71 8.93 -8.37 -9.55
N ARG A 72 9.64 -9.25 -8.84
CA ARG A 72 9.82 -10.65 -9.23
C ARG A 72 8.48 -11.39 -9.36
N ALA A 73 7.61 -11.24 -8.35
CA ALA A 73 6.32 -11.90 -8.33
C ALA A 73 5.30 -11.28 -9.29
N LEU A 74 5.48 -10.01 -9.69
CA LEU A 74 4.56 -9.27 -10.55
C LEU A 74 4.63 -9.77 -11.99
N SER A 75 3.47 -10.02 -12.60
CA SER A 75 3.34 -10.41 -14.00
C SER A 75 3.65 -9.24 -14.96
N PRO A 76 3.98 -9.49 -16.22
CA PRO A 76 4.09 -8.44 -17.24
C PRO A 76 2.80 -7.58 -17.27
N ASP A 77 2.94 -6.27 -17.40
CA ASP A 77 1.87 -5.26 -17.31
C ASP A 77 1.14 -5.20 -15.95
N GLY A 78 1.61 -5.94 -14.95
CA GLY A 78 1.11 -5.81 -13.58
C GLY A 78 1.46 -4.45 -12.97
N LYS A 79 0.74 -4.06 -11.91
CA LYS A 79 0.92 -2.75 -11.26
C LYS A 79 1.33 -2.90 -9.80
N ILE A 80 2.18 -1.98 -9.34
CA ILE A 80 2.48 -1.78 -7.92
C ILE A 80 1.93 -0.41 -7.52
N CYS A 81 0.95 -0.41 -6.61
CA CYS A 81 0.31 0.77 -6.06
C CYS A 81 0.79 0.98 -4.62
N ILE A 82 1.47 2.08 -4.36
CA ILE A 82 2.06 2.40 -3.05
C ILE A 82 1.41 3.67 -2.52
N ASN A 83 0.74 3.56 -1.37
CA ASN A 83 0.24 4.71 -0.63
C ASN A 83 1.30 5.14 0.38
N ILE A 84 1.79 6.38 0.29
CA ILE A 84 2.87 6.88 1.14
C ILE A 84 2.73 8.38 1.41
N MET A 85 3.12 8.79 2.61
CA MET A 85 3.19 10.20 3.01
C MET A 85 4.64 10.69 3.14
N PRO A 86 4.87 12.01 3.14
CA PRO A 86 6.16 12.58 3.49
C PRO A 86 6.60 12.18 4.90
N ILE A 87 7.90 11.98 5.08
CA ILE A 87 8.51 11.60 6.35
C ILE A 87 9.22 12.81 6.93
N PHE A 88 9.03 13.05 8.22
CA PHE A 88 9.69 14.13 8.94
C PHE A 88 10.77 13.53 9.84
N LEU A 89 12.03 13.82 9.52
CA LEU A 89 13.15 13.48 10.37
C LEU A 89 13.38 14.60 11.40
N SER A 90 13.57 14.23 12.65
CA SER A 90 13.90 15.16 13.73
C SER A 90 15.34 15.71 13.58
N GLY A 91 15.66 16.76 14.31
CA GLY A 91 17.03 17.32 14.28
C GLY A 91 18.12 16.33 14.69
N HIS A 92 17.79 15.39 15.58
CA HIS A 92 18.74 14.36 16.05
C HIS A 92 19.04 13.30 14.98
N GLU A 93 18.15 13.11 14.01
CA GLU A 93 18.29 12.12 12.95
C GLU A 93 18.98 12.68 11.71
N THR A 94 19.31 13.96 11.71
CA THR A 94 19.89 14.64 10.54
C THR A 94 21.23 15.30 10.85
N LYS A 95 22.15 15.24 9.86
CA LYS A 95 23.43 15.98 9.94
C LYS A 95 23.27 17.50 10.03
N PHE A 96 22.07 18.01 9.72
CA PHE A 96 21.78 19.45 9.77
C PHE A 96 21.37 19.92 11.16
N GLN A 97 21.20 19.02 12.14
CA GLN A 97 20.66 19.31 13.47
C GLN A 97 19.35 20.10 13.44
N ARG A 98 18.56 19.89 12.39
CA ARG A 98 17.27 20.53 12.14
C ARG A 98 16.29 19.51 11.57
N ARG A 99 15.00 19.76 11.76
CA ARG A 99 13.94 18.97 11.10
C ARG A 99 14.13 19.01 9.58
N VAL A 100 14.10 17.83 8.96
CA VAL A 100 14.19 17.68 7.52
C VAL A 100 12.98 16.89 7.04
N THR A 101 12.39 17.32 5.92
CA THR A 101 11.34 16.55 5.24
C THR A 101 11.97 15.66 4.18
N LYS A 102 11.64 14.38 4.22
CA LYS A 102 11.98 13.39 3.20
C LYS A 102 10.74 13.02 2.40
N THR A 103 10.88 13.07 1.09
CA THR A 103 9.85 12.62 0.17
C THR A 103 10.23 11.23 -0.35
N ALA A 104 9.93 10.20 0.45
CA ALA A 104 10.30 8.81 0.13
C ALA A 104 9.81 8.35 -1.26
N ILE A 105 8.83 9.05 -1.83
CA ILE A 105 8.38 8.85 -3.21
C ILE A 105 9.53 8.90 -4.22
N HIS A 106 10.46 9.86 -4.11
CA HIS A 106 11.58 9.99 -5.04
C HIS A 106 12.59 8.86 -4.91
N ASP A 107 12.85 8.41 -3.67
CA ASP A 107 13.77 7.29 -3.43
C ASP A 107 13.18 5.98 -3.98
N ILE A 108 11.87 5.77 -3.82
CA ILE A 108 11.15 4.62 -4.38
C ILE A 108 11.14 4.68 -5.92
N GLU A 109 10.80 5.83 -6.51
CA GLU A 109 10.75 6.02 -7.96
C GLU A 109 12.13 5.72 -8.58
N LYS A 110 13.18 6.33 -8.04
CA LYS A 110 14.57 6.10 -8.48
C LYS A 110 14.95 4.62 -8.42
N PHE A 111 14.55 3.92 -7.36
CA PHE A 111 14.80 2.49 -7.24
C PHE A 111 14.02 1.71 -8.32
N MET A 112 12.70 1.95 -8.46
CA MET A 112 11.86 1.26 -9.42
C MET A 112 12.41 1.41 -10.85
N GLU A 113 12.75 2.62 -11.26
CA GLU A 113 13.32 2.90 -12.58
C GLU A 113 14.70 2.25 -12.78
N SER A 114 15.54 2.23 -11.73
CA SER A 114 16.88 1.61 -11.79
C SER A 114 16.86 0.11 -12.11
N THR A 115 15.73 -0.57 -11.84
CA THR A 115 15.58 -1.99 -12.19
C THR A 115 15.49 -2.24 -13.69
N GLY A 116 15.18 -1.21 -14.48
CA GLY A 116 14.94 -1.33 -15.90
C GLY A 116 13.66 -2.10 -16.27
N GLU A 117 12.90 -2.61 -15.28
CA GLU A 117 11.66 -3.37 -15.46
C GLU A 117 10.40 -2.55 -15.18
N MET A 118 10.51 -1.51 -14.35
CA MET A 118 9.37 -0.71 -13.87
C MET A 118 9.43 0.72 -14.42
N TYR A 119 8.26 1.33 -14.58
CA TYR A 119 8.11 2.75 -14.93
C TYR A 119 6.93 3.36 -14.19
N LEU A 120 6.99 4.67 -13.91
CA LEU A 120 5.87 5.40 -13.32
C LEU A 120 4.71 5.42 -14.32
N HIS A 121 3.54 4.92 -13.89
CA HIS A 121 2.33 4.82 -14.71
C HIS A 121 1.32 5.92 -14.37
N SER A 122 1.06 6.14 -13.08
CA SER A 122 0.06 7.12 -12.61
C SER A 122 0.41 7.62 -11.22
N LEU A 123 -0.05 8.83 -10.90
CA LEU A 123 0.08 9.44 -9.59
C LEU A 123 -1.27 9.99 -9.15
N TYR A 124 -1.72 9.58 -7.95
CA TYR A 124 -2.92 10.11 -7.31
C TYR A 124 -2.57 10.75 -5.97
N ILE A 125 -3.42 11.64 -5.52
CA ILE A 125 -3.33 12.30 -4.22
C ILE A 125 -4.55 11.92 -3.40
N TRP A 126 -4.33 11.33 -2.23
CA TRP A 126 -5.38 11.21 -1.23
C TRP A 126 -5.42 12.51 -0.41
N ASP A 127 -6.40 13.35 -0.71
CA ASP A 127 -6.60 14.65 -0.05
C ASP A 127 -7.30 14.47 1.30
N LYS A 128 -6.67 14.96 2.36
CA LYS A 128 -7.16 14.90 3.75
C LYS A 128 -7.51 16.26 4.33
N ARG A 129 -7.42 17.34 3.55
CA ARG A 129 -7.58 18.73 4.06
C ARG A 129 -8.94 18.99 4.74
N LYS A 130 -10.01 18.36 4.25
CA LYS A 130 -11.36 18.51 4.81
C LYS A 130 -11.61 17.63 6.05
N ILE A 131 -10.74 16.67 6.33
CA ILE A 131 -11.02 15.56 7.24
C ILE A 131 -10.14 15.64 8.48
N VAL A 132 -8.89 16.01 8.31
CA VAL A 132 -7.88 16.04 9.37
C VAL A 132 -7.45 17.48 9.61
N ARG A 133 -7.47 17.90 10.87
CA ARG A 133 -6.86 19.16 11.27
C ARG A 133 -5.36 18.98 11.37
N PHE A 134 -4.64 19.74 10.57
CA PHE A 134 -3.18 19.77 10.61
C PHE A 134 -2.74 21.07 11.30
N SER A 135 -1.71 20.96 12.14
CA SER A 135 -1.03 22.12 12.73
C SER A 135 0.38 22.20 12.12
N SER A 136 0.79 23.38 11.78
CA SER A 136 2.17 23.67 11.47
C SER A 136 2.90 24.13 12.70
N PHE A 137 4.15 23.70 12.86
CA PHE A 137 5.02 24.10 13.95
C PHE A 137 6.23 24.82 13.37
N GLY A 138 7.04 25.35 14.23
CA GLY A 138 8.24 26.09 13.88
C GLY A 138 8.32 27.36 14.69
N SER A 139 8.77 28.45 14.07
CA SER A 139 8.90 29.76 14.73
C SER A 139 7.62 30.60 14.76
N TYR A 140 6.44 30.01 14.41
CA TYR A 140 5.19 30.76 14.47
C TYR A 140 5.01 31.46 15.84
N PRO A 141 4.62 32.74 15.88
CA PRO A 141 4.16 33.60 14.78
C PRO A 141 5.28 34.29 13.99
N TYR A 142 6.53 34.05 14.27
CA TYR A 142 7.65 34.70 13.63
C TYR A 142 8.09 33.99 12.34
N PRO A 143 8.51 34.74 11.29
CA PRO A 143 8.93 34.16 10.02
C PRO A 143 10.24 33.39 10.12
N THR A 144 10.69 32.86 8.99
CA THR A 144 11.89 32.15 8.59
C THR A 144 11.94 30.66 8.90
N ASN A 145 11.39 30.17 10.02
CA ASN A 145 11.43 28.75 10.36
C ASN A 145 10.03 28.17 10.58
N ILE A 146 9.11 28.48 9.67
CA ILE A 146 7.75 27.92 9.66
C ILE A 146 7.74 26.67 8.79
N PHE A 147 7.23 25.55 9.33
CA PHE A 147 7.09 24.31 8.58
C PHE A 147 5.70 24.18 7.98
N SER A 148 5.64 23.79 6.71
CA SER A 148 4.40 23.31 6.11
C SER A 148 4.02 21.92 6.63
N THR A 149 2.74 21.62 6.60
CA THR A 149 2.21 20.28 6.81
C THR A 149 1.74 19.71 5.48
N PHE A 150 1.69 18.39 5.38
CA PHE A 150 1.23 17.70 4.17
C PHE A 150 -0.13 17.05 4.48
N PRO A 151 -1.25 17.74 4.21
CA PRO A 151 -2.59 17.20 4.45
C PRO A 151 -3.02 16.25 3.33
N PHE A 152 -2.10 15.42 2.85
CA PHE A 152 -2.34 14.44 1.79
C PHE A 152 -1.33 13.29 1.87
N GLU A 153 -1.67 12.20 1.18
CA GLU A 153 -0.74 11.12 0.87
C GLU A 153 -0.67 10.92 -0.64
N TRP A 154 0.46 10.48 -1.12
CA TRP A 154 0.60 10.06 -2.51
C TRP A 154 0.19 8.61 -2.69
N ILE A 155 -0.47 8.31 -3.79
CA ILE A 155 -0.72 6.95 -4.27
C ILE A 155 0.00 6.82 -5.60
N ILE A 156 1.15 6.15 -5.58
CA ILE A 156 2.02 6.02 -6.74
C ILE A 156 1.73 4.68 -7.39
N VAL A 157 1.58 4.68 -8.71
CA VAL A 157 1.35 3.46 -9.49
C VAL A 157 2.50 3.25 -10.46
N PHE A 158 3.25 2.19 -10.24
CA PHE A 158 4.26 1.71 -11.19
C PHE A 158 3.70 0.56 -12.02
N ALA A 159 4.13 0.46 -13.28
CA ALA A 159 3.80 -0.66 -14.16
C ALA A 159 5.06 -1.44 -14.54
N LYS A 160 4.94 -2.78 -14.61
CA LYS A 160 6.00 -3.65 -15.10
C LYS A 160 5.97 -3.71 -16.62
N LYS A 161 7.13 -3.65 -17.26
CA LYS A 161 7.28 -3.82 -18.71
C LYS A 161 6.68 -5.13 -19.20
N GLY A 162 6.17 -5.11 -20.42
CA GLY A 162 5.64 -6.28 -21.09
C GLY A 162 4.15 -6.18 -21.38
N LYS A 163 3.60 -7.24 -21.97
CA LYS A 163 2.19 -7.32 -22.33
C LYS A 163 1.48 -8.29 -21.41
N ARG A 164 0.32 -7.90 -20.92
CA ARG A 164 -0.56 -8.77 -20.17
C ARG A 164 -1.00 -9.97 -21.02
N TYR A 165 -1.09 -11.13 -20.40
CA TYR A 165 -1.72 -12.29 -21.02
C TYR A 165 -3.18 -11.99 -21.41
N PRO A 166 -3.66 -12.57 -22.53
CA PRO A 166 -5.04 -12.40 -22.97
C PRO A 166 -6.03 -12.76 -21.86
N VAL A 167 -7.05 -11.94 -21.68
CA VAL A 167 -8.12 -12.15 -20.71
C VAL A 167 -9.42 -12.48 -21.47
N ASP A 168 -10.14 -13.49 -21.00
CA ASP A 168 -11.41 -13.92 -21.55
C ASP A 168 -12.45 -12.79 -21.61
N LYS A 169 -13.30 -12.77 -22.65
CA LYS A 169 -14.31 -11.72 -22.86
C LYS A 169 -15.31 -11.62 -21.70
N LYS A 170 -15.70 -12.76 -21.10
CA LYS A 170 -16.61 -12.79 -19.95
C LYS A 170 -15.96 -12.14 -18.72
N ILE A 171 -14.68 -12.46 -18.45
CA ILE A 171 -13.91 -11.83 -17.35
C ILE A 171 -13.76 -10.33 -17.58
N LYS A 172 -13.46 -9.90 -18.81
CA LYS A 172 -13.45 -8.47 -19.17
C LYS A 172 -14.80 -7.80 -18.89
N GLY A 173 -15.90 -8.46 -19.26
CA GLY A 173 -17.26 -7.97 -19.00
C GLY A 173 -17.54 -7.80 -17.50
N MET A 174 -17.18 -8.78 -16.68
CA MET A 174 -17.34 -8.76 -15.21
C MET A 174 -16.44 -7.71 -14.52
N SER A 175 -15.40 -7.26 -15.18
CA SER A 175 -14.40 -6.33 -14.62
C SER A 175 -14.56 -4.89 -15.12
N LYS A 176 -15.62 -4.59 -15.87
CA LYS A 176 -15.87 -3.24 -16.38
C LYS A 176 -16.02 -2.24 -15.23
N ILE A 177 -15.43 -1.08 -15.43
CA ILE A 177 -15.72 0.12 -14.64
C ILE A 177 -16.78 0.94 -15.35
N THR A 178 -17.58 1.68 -14.59
CA THR A 178 -18.60 2.59 -15.15
C THR A 178 -17.93 3.88 -15.64
N THR A 179 -18.63 4.64 -16.48
CA THR A 179 -18.16 5.97 -16.92
C THR A 179 -17.92 6.89 -15.71
N LYS A 180 -18.81 6.83 -14.71
CA LYS A 180 -18.65 7.61 -13.48
C LYS A 180 -17.40 7.22 -12.70
N GLU A 181 -17.14 5.94 -12.50
CA GLU A 181 -15.93 5.45 -11.84
C GLU A 181 -14.65 5.87 -12.59
N TRP A 182 -14.69 5.82 -13.92
CA TRP A 182 -13.57 6.30 -14.75
C TRP A 182 -13.33 7.80 -14.57
N GLN A 183 -14.39 8.62 -14.61
CA GLN A 183 -14.29 10.06 -14.40
C GLN A 183 -13.79 10.41 -12.99
N ASP A 184 -14.38 9.79 -11.97
CA ASP A 184 -14.10 10.12 -10.56
C ASP A 184 -12.73 9.58 -10.08
N TRP A 185 -12.21 8.51 -10.69
CA TRP A 185 -11.03 7.83 -10.18
C TRP A 185 -9.83 7.84 -11.13
N ALA A 186 -10.03 7.92 -12.44
CA ALA A 186 -8.92 7.94 -13.40
C ALA A 186 -8.67 9.33 -13.97
N ILE A 187 -9.74 10.07 -14.33
CA ILE A 187 -9.60 11.46 -14.79
C ILE A 187 -9.29 12.39 -13.62
N ASN A 188 -10.04 12.27 -12.53
CA ASN A 188 -9.74 13.00 -11.30
C ASN A 188 -8.70 12.20 -10.48
N ASN A 189 -7.48 12.72 -10.42
CA ASN A 189 -6.39 12.12 -9.65
C ASN A 189 -6.27 12.65 -8.21
N ILE A 190 -7.19 13.51 -7.77
CA ILE A 190 -7.28 13.98 -6.37
C ILE A 190 -8.47 13.29 -5.71
N TRP A 191 -8.20 12.38 -4.80
CA TRP A 191 -9.21 11.55 -4.15
C TRP A 191 -9.51 12.02 -2.73
N GLU A 192 -10.73 12.45 -2.49
CA GLU A 192 -11.24 12.70 -1.14
C GLU A 192 -11.82 11.38 -0.60
N MET A 193 -11.17 10.78 0.37
CA MET A 193 -11.62 9.53 1.03
C MET A 193 -11.59 9.71 2.54
N GLN A 194 -12.61 9.21 3.23
CA GLN A 194 -12.66 9.25 4.70
C GLN A 194 -11.62 8.31 5.30
N PRO A 195 -10.81 8.74 6.28
CA PRO A 195 -9.87 7.87 6.97
C PRO A 195 -10.60 6.73 7.69
N ALA A 196 -9.99 5.56 7.71
CA ALA A 196 -10.51 4.47 8.53
C ALA A 196 -10.39 4.82 10.03
N LYS A 197 -11.39 4.41 10.81
CA LYS A 197 -11.36 4.57 12.27
C LYS A 197 -10.45 3.48 12.86
N ALA A 198 -9.26 3.84 13.34
CA ALA A 198 -8.28 2.90 13.91
C ALA A 198 -8.90 1.99 15.00
N LYS A 199 -9.74 2.53 15.90
CA LYS A 199 -10.43 1.76 16.96
C LYS A 199 -11.37 0.69 16.42
N SER A 200 -12.02 0.90 15.27
CA SER A 200 -12.97 -0.07 14.70
C SER A 200 -12.27 -1.21 13.96
N VAL A 201 -11.01 -1.03 13.57
CA VAL A 201 -10.25 -2.00 12.78
C VAL A 201 -9.22 -2.76 13.63
N GLY A 202 -8.87 -2.25 14.82
CA GLY A 202 -7.86 -2.85 15.70
C GLY A 202 -6.42 -2.73 15.15
N HIS A 203 -6.18 -1.73 14.29
CA HIS A 203 -4.86 -1.47 13.70
C HIS A 203 -4.51 0.02 13.82
N PRO A 204 -3.25 0.39 14.13
CA PRO A 204 -2.87 1.77 14.41
C PRO A 204 -2.95 2.72 13.21
N ALA A 205 -2.87 2.20 11.97
CA ALA A 205 -2.86 3.01 10.75
C ALA A 205 -3.55 2.31 9.57
N PRO A 206 -4.85 1.96 9.67
CA PRO A 206 -5.54 1.37 8.53
C PRO A 206 -5.85 2.45 7.50
N PHE A 207 -5.61 2.17 6.21
CA PHE A 207 -6.21 2.97 5.15
C PHE A 207 -7.68 2.57 4.94
N PRO A 208 -8.52 3.45 4.36
CA PRO A 208 -9.94 3.15 4.13
C PRO A 208 -10.12 2.04 3.08
N ASP A 209 -11.20 1.26 3.21
CA ASP A 209 -11.58 0.22 2.22
C ASP A 209 -11.69 0.80 0.79
N GLU A 210 -12.03 2.07 0.68
CA GLU A 210 -12.20 2.77 -0.60
C GLU A 210 -10.90 2.86 -1.41
N LEU A 211 -9.74 2.98 -0.76
CA LEU A 211 -8.45 3.04 -1.44
C LEU A 211 -8.17 1.75 -2.23
N PRO A 212 -8.11 0.55 -1.61
CA PRO A 212 -7.92 -0.68 -2.37
C PRO A 212 -9.10 -0.98 -3.30
N TYR A 213 -10.33 -0.55 -2.97
CA TYR A 213 -11.50 -0.73 -3.85
C TYR A 213 -11.28 -0.07 -5.21
N ARG A 214 -10.91 1.21 -5.23
CA ARG A 214 -10.62 1.96 -6.45
C ARG A 214 -9.47 1.35 -7.24
N LEU A 215 -8.35 1.07 -6.57
CA LEU A 215 -7.16 0.53 -7.22
C LEU A 215 -7.38 -0.88 -7.81
N ILE A 216 -8.11 -1.76 -7.11
CA ILE A 216 -8.44 -3.11 -7.60
C ILE A 216 -9.33 -3.02 -8.84
N LYS A 217 -10.33 -2.15 -8.83
CA LYS A 217 -11.21 -1.96 -10.00
C LYS A 217 -10.48 -1.35 -11.19
N LEU A 218 -9.57 -0.39 -10.97
CA LEU A 218 -8.81 0.26 -12.03
C LEU A 218 -7.74 -0.65 -12.65
N TYR A 219 -7.09 -1.52 -11.86
CA TYR A 219 -5.85 -2.17 -12.29
C TYR A 219 -5.86 -3.69 -12.28
N SER A 220 -7.00 -4.34 -12.01
CA SER A 220 -7.10 -5.82 -12.04
C SER A 220 -8.39 -6.33 -12.64
N PHE A 221 -8.37 -7.55 -13.14
CA PHE A 221 -9.54 -8.29 -13.56
C PHE A 221 -10.05 -9.24 -12.47
N VAL A 222 -11.34 -9.62 -12.54
CA VAL A 222 -11.89 -10.70 -11.70
C VAL A 222 -11.04 -11.97 -11.88
N GLY A 223 -10.69 -12.63 -10.78
CA GLY A 223 -9.82 -13.79 -10.76
C GLY A 223 -8.31 -13.51 -10.69
N ASP A 224 -7.88 -12.27 -10.88
CA ASP A 224 -6.48 -11.87 -10.66
C ASP A 224 -6.06 -12.06 -9.19
N THR A 225 -4.76 -12.12 -8.96
CA THR A 225 -4.16 -12.16 -7.62
C THR A 225 -3.67 -10.78 -7.20
N VAL A 226 -4.15 -10.30 -6.05
CA VAL A 226 -3.73 -9.07 -5.39
C VAL A 226 -2.79 -9.42 -4.23
N LEU A 227 -1.62 -8.79 -4.20
CA LEU A 227 -0.61 -8.92 -3.14
C LEU A 227 -0.57 -7.66 -2.28
N ASP A 228 -0.52 -7.85 -0.96
CA ASP A 228 -0.16 -6.79 -0.01
C ASP A 228 1.01 -7.26 0.85
N PRO A 229 2.23 -6.73 0.64
CA PRO A 229 3.42 -7.10 1.42
C PRO A 229 3.44 -6.58 2.86
N PHE A 230 2.52 -5.66 3.21
CA PHE A 230 2.37 -5.10 4.56
C PHE A 230 0.91 -5.14 4.97
N LEU A 231 0.35 -6.37 5.03
CA LEU A 231 -1.09 -6.64 5.08
C LEU A 231 -1.80 -6.00 6.29
N GLY A 232 -1.13 -5.89 7.42
CA GLY A 232 -1.71 -5.37 8.65
C GLY A 232 -3.02 -6.10 9.02
N SER A 233 -4.09 -5.34 9.18
CA SER A 233 -5.42 -5.86 9.54
C SER A 233 -6.18 -6.55 8.40
N GLY A 234 -5.61 -6.63 7.17
CA GLY A 234 -6.20 -7.35 6.05
C GLY A 234 -7.20 -6.57 5.19
N THR A 235 -7.18 -5.25 5.21
CA THR A 235 -8.13 -4.41 4.45
C THR A 235 -8.05 -4.71 2.95
N THR A 236 -6.84 -4.75 2.37
CA THR A 236 -6.63 -5.10 0.96
C THR A 236 -7.22 -6.47 0.63
N ALA A 237 -6.98 -7.47 1.48
CA ALA A 237 -7.46 -8.83 1.27
C ALA A 237 -8.98 -8.93 1.26
N ILE A 238 -9.66 -8.27 2.21
CA ILE A 238 -11.11 -8.25 2.32
C ILE A 238 -11.74 -7.62 1.08
N VAL A 239 -11.22 -6.48 0.65
CA VAL A 239 -11.75 -5.75 -0.51
C VAL A 239 -11.51 -6.54 -1.80
N ALA A 240 -10.35 -7.17 -1.95
CA ALA A 240 -10.06 -8.01 -3.10
C ALA A 240 -11.01 -9.21 -3.19
N GLN A 241 -11.30 -9.90 -2.06
CA GLN A 241 -12.30 -10.97 -2.02
C GLN A 241 -13.70 -10.49 -2.43
N LYS A 242 -14.16 -9.36 -1.87
CA LYS A 242 -15.47 -8.76 -2.24
C LYS A 242 -15.59 -8.49 -3.73
N LEU A 243 -14.47 -8.16 -4.37
CA LEU A 243 -14.41 -7.86 -5.79
C LEU A 243 -14.07 -9.08 -6.67
N GLY A 244 -14.00 -10.29 -6.11
CA GLY A 244 -13.75 -11.52 -6.86
C GLY A 244 -12.29 -11.73 -7.26
N ARG A 245 -11.32 -11.21 -6.49
CA ARG A 245 -9.87 -11.40 -6.70
C ARG A 245 -9.30 -12.35 -5.66
N ASN A 246 -8.30 -13.14 -6.07
CA ASN A 246 -7.46 -13.89 -5.14
C ASN A 246 -6.56 -12.94 -4.37
N THR A 247 -6.10 -13.34 -3.18
CA THR A 247 -5.23 -12.51 -2.34
C THR A 247 -4.06 -13.27 -1.78
N VAL A 248 -2.94 -12.58 -1.72
CA VAL A 248 -1.78 -12.98 -0.93
C VAL A 248 -1.37 -11.80 -0.05
N GLY A 249 -1.06 -12.06 1.20
CA GLY A 249 -0.60 -11.04 2.13
C GLY A 249 0.55 -11.52 3.00
N TYR A 250 1.47 -10.62 3.29
CA TYR A 250 2.56 -10.82 4.25
C TYR A 250 2.38 -9.85 5.42
N GLU A 251 2.58 -10.35 6.62
CA GLU A 251 2.53 -9.58 7.85
C GLU A 251 3.48 -10.20 8.87
N ILE A 252 4.37 -9.40 9.42
CA ILE A 252 5.38 -9.87 10.37
C ILE A 252 4.82 -10.05 11.78
N ASN A 253 3.79 -9.25 12.14
CA ASN A 253 3.17 -9.31 13.46
C ASN A 253 2.12 -10.42 13.53
N PRO A 254 2.30 -11.47 14.38
CA PRO A 254 1.37 -12.59 14.47
C PRO A 254 -0.03 -12.20 14.94
N ASP A 255 -0.19 -11.13 15.71
CA ASP A 255 -1.52 -10.66 16.14
C ASP A 255 -2.30 -10.02 15.00
N PHE A 256 -1.64 -9.26 14.13
CA PHE A 256 -2.26 -8.75 12.91
C PHE A 256 -2.54 -9.88 11.90
N VAL A 257 -1.71 -10.92 11.84
CA VAL A 257 -2.00 -12.13 11.06
C VAL A 257 -3.27 -12.82 11.55
N LYS A 258 -3.44 -13.01 12.88
CA LYS A 258 -4.67 -13.58 13.46
C LYS A 258 -5.88 -12.72 13.13
N LEU A 259 -5.76 -11.39 13.29
CA LEU A 259 -6.81 -10.43 12.99
C LEU A 259 -7.22 -10.49 11.51
N SER A 260 -6.26 -10.44 10.60
CA SER A 260 -6.51 -10.48 9.15
C SER A 260 -7.16 -11.78 8.71
N LYS A 261 -6.71 -12.94 9.23
CA LYS A 261 -7.33 -14.25 8.97
C LYS A 261 -8.77 -14.31 9.47
N LYS A 262 -9.05 -13.81 10.67
CA LYS A 262 -10.42 -13.73 11.21
C LYS A 262 -11.32 -12.86 10.33
N ARG A 263 -10.88 -11.68 9.94
CA ARG A 263 -11.65 -10.74 9.11
C ARG A 263 -11.94 -11.30 7.71
N THR A 264 -10.96 -11.94 7.08
CA THR A 264 -11.12 -12.54 5.74
C THR A 264 -12.01 -13.78 5.75
N SER A 265 -11.97 -14.62 6.81
CA SER A 265 -12.87 -15.77 6.94
C SER A 265 -14.34 -15.37 7.13
N GLN A 266 -14.61 -14.30 7.91
CA GLN A 266 -15.96 -13.77 8.09
C GLN A 266 -16.56 -13.24 6.78
N GLN A 267 -15.74 -12.77 5.84
CA GLN A 267 -16.20 -12.33 4.52
C GLN A 267 -16.67 -13.51 3.65
N ASN A 268 -16.01 -14.66 3.73
CA ASN A 268 -16.42 -15.87 2.98
C ASN A 268 -17.82 -16.37 3.39
N LEU A 269 -18.21 -16.22 4.65
CA LEU A 269 -19.54 -16.62 5.14
C LEU A 269 -20.66 -15.72 4.58
N LYS A 270 -20.39 -14.43 4.37
CA LYS A 270 -21.40 -13.47 3.84
C LYS A 270 -21.59 -13.52 2.32
N THR A 271 -20.68 -14.14 1.59
CA THR A 271 -20.78 -14.31 0.13
C THR A 271 -21.34 -15.68 -0.28
N SER A 272 -21.70 -16.53 0.69
CA SER A 272 -22.24 -17.87 0.46
C SER A 272 -23.76 -17.92 0.57
N ASP A 273 -24.39 -16.82 0.94
CA ASP A 273 -25.84 -16.56 0.94
C ASP A 273 -26.21 -15.72 -0.30
#